data_a03ef664ca96f906916821fc2fdcf8b6
#
_entry.id   a03ef664ca96f906916821fc2fdcf8b6
#
_cell.length_a   1.000
_cell.length_b   1.000
_cell.length_c   1.000
_cell.angle_alpha   90.00
_cell.angle_beta   90.00
_cell.angle_gamma   90.00
#
_symmetry.space_group_name_H-M   'P 1'
#
loop_
_entity.id
_entity.type
_entity.pdbx_description
1 polymer ?
#
loop_
_entity_poly.entity_id
_entity_poly.type
_entity_poly.pdbx_seq_one_letter_code
_entity_poly.pdbx_strand_id
1 'polypeptide(L)'
;MLFVAPTPLKKRRQATARGEGLFQTAMDCEFPAPRAADLATTHQLGSPVLPPHAPGMRIGLFGGTFDPPHAAHRGACLLAMKRIGLDRVWWLVTPGNPLKDTRGLAPLASRVVAARALAEDPRIDVTDLEARIGTRYTYQTVSYLVRRCPQVRFVWIMGADNLRSFHRWQRWRDIARLVPIAVVDRLGPSLYASAGVAGQALAYARLPETAARTLPERKPPAWIYLHGLKSPLSSTALRAARALHDN
;
A
#
# COMPACT_ATOMS: atom_id res chain seq x y z
N MET A 1 36.85 -10.51 63.07
CA MET A 1 35.88 -10.56 64.17
C MET A 1 35.04 -9.31 64.12
N LEU A 2 33.85 -9.36 63.76
CA LEU A 2 32.59 -8.86 64.38
C LEU A 2 31.48 -9.04 63.32
N PHE A 3 30.59 -9.95 63.64
CA PHE A 3 29.30 -10.15 62.99
C PHE A 3 28.36 -9.00 63.38
N VAL A 4 27.65 -8.40 62.41
CA VAL A 4 26.48 -7.59 62.64
C VAL A 4 25.33 -8.17 61.79
N ALA A 5 24.31 -8.62 62.46
CA ALA A 5 23.11 -9.22 61.90
C ALA A 5 22.14 -8.15 61.34
N PRO A 6 21.30 -8.46 60.34
CA PRO A 6 20.32 -7.53 59.81
C PRO A 6 18.99 -7.52 60.59
N THR A 7 18.51 -6.31 60.84
CA THR A 7 17.21 -6.01 61.45
C THR A 7 16.05 -6.18 60.47
N PRO A 8 14.89 -6.67 60.89
CA PRO A 8 13.76 -6.96 60.03
C PRO A 8 12.90 -5.74 59.73
N LEU A 9 12.56 -5.56 58.42
CA LEU A 9 11.66 -4.54 57.94
C LEU A 9 10.19 -4.88 58.21
N LYS A 10 9.50 -3.92 58.79
CA LYS A 10 8.07 -3.93 59.14
C LYS A 10 7.18 -4.01 57.89
N LYS A 11 6.20 -4.92 57.96
CA LYS A 11 4.98 -4.96 57.11
C LYS A 11 4.25 -3.62 57.16
N ARG A 12 3.97 -3.02 56.03
CA ARG A 12 2.97 -1.96 55.87
C ARG A 12 1.85 -2.43 54.92
N ARG A 13 0.68 -2.20 55.46
CA ARG A 13 -0.67 -2.58 55.08
C ARG A 13 -1.07 -2.29 53.63
N GLN A 14 -1.95 -3.14 53.15
CA GLN A 14 -2.86 -2.98 52.02
C GLN A 14 -3.54 -1.61 52.03
N ALA A 15 -3.55 -0.96 50.85
CA ALA A 15 -4.51 0.08 50.50
C ALA A 15 -5.20 -0.35 49.21
N THR A 16 -6.46 -0.46 49.32
CA THR A 16 -7.51 -0.89 48.45
C THR A 16 -7.59 -0.13 47.11
N ALA A 17 -8.06 -0.86 46.13
CA ALA A 17 -8.58 -0.45 44.83
C ALA A 17 -9.30 0.90 44.80
N ARG A 18 -8.99 1.70 43.78
CA ARG A 18 -9.90 2.55 43.00
C ARG A 18 -9.07 3.24 41.89
N GLY A 19 -9.29 2.86 40.64
CA GLY A 19 -8.63 3.47 39.50
C GLY A 19 -8.85 2.75 38.17
N GLU A 20 -9.84 1.89 38.12
CA GLU A 20 -10.36 1.41 36.82
C GLU A 20 -11.43 2.41 36.36
N GLY A 21 -11.16 3.18 35.32
CA GLY A 21 -12.21 3.99 34.74
C GLY A 21 -11.73 5.32 34.17
N LEU A 22 -10.80 5.32 33.22
CA LEU A 22 -10.53 6.54 32.40
C LEU A 22 -9.71 6.26 31.13
N PHE A 23 -9.82 5.08 30.51
CA PHE A 23 -9.23 4.81 29.17
C PHE A 23 -10.17 4.04 28.25
N GLN A 24 -11.48 4.24 28.34
CA GLN A 24 -12.47 3.54 27.52
C GLN A 24 -13.47 4.50 26.85
N THR A 25 -13.04 5.62 26.35
CA THR A 25 -13.95 6.54 25.63
C THR A 25 -13.18 7.33 24.58
N ALA A 26 -12.71 6.66 23.52
CA ALA A 26 -12.37 7.32 22.26
C ALA A 26 -12.05 6.28 21.18
N MET A 27 -12.99 5.46 20.71
CA MET A 27 -12.86 4.75 19.42
C MET A 27 -14.14 4.02 18.99
N ASP A 28 -15.31 4.59 19.24
CA ASP A 28 -16.54 4.13 18.57
C ASP A 28 -17.07 5.24 17.66
N CYS A 29 -16.28 5.59 16.61
CA CYS A 29 -16.84 6.14 15.40
C CYS A 29 -17.27 4.96 14.52
N GLU A 30 -18.41 4.38 14.85
CA GLU A 30 -19.15 3.53 13.91
C GLU A 30 -19.56 4.39 12.71
N PHE A 31 -18.83 4.22 11.60
CA PHE A 31 -19.34 4.65 10.32
C PHE A 31 -20.55 3.76 9.97
N PRO A 32 -21.72 4.34 9.64
CA PRO A 32 -22.89 3.55 9.30
C PRO A 32 -22.55 2.62 8.13
N ALA A 33 -22.92 1.36 8.28
CA ALA A 33 -22.87 0.40 7.18
C ALA A 33 -23.64 0.98 5.97
N PRO A 34 -23.16 0.80 4.74
CA PRO A 34 -23.88 1.28 3.57
C PRO A 34 -25.29 0.71 3.58
N ARG A 35 -26.30 1.57 3.42
CA ARG A 35 -27.70 1.16 3.41
C ARG A 35 -27.92 0.17 2.27
N ALA A 36 -28.80 -0.80 2.49
CA ALA A 36 -29.17 -1.82 1.49
C ALA A 36 -29.60 -1.23 0.14
N ALA A 37 -30.11 0.01 0.13
CA ALA A 37 -30.46 0.76 -1.08
C ALA A 37 -29.22 1.13 -1.93
N ASP A 38 -28.06 1.38 -1.31
CA ASP A 38 -26.82 1.71 -2.03
C ASP A 38 -26.19 0.46 -2.69
N LEU A 39 -26.56 -0.72 -2.24
CA LEU A 39 -26.13 -2.01 -2.80
C LEU A 39 -27.02 -2.47 -3.95
N ALA A 40 -28.26 -2.01 -4.02
CA ALA A 40 -29.25 -2.45 -5.04
C ALA A 40 -28.95 -1.88 -6.44
N THR A 41 -28.29 -0.71 -6.54
CA THR A 41 -27.97 -0.08 -7.83
C THR A 41 -26.74 -0.70 -8.52
N THR A 42 -25.95 -1.50 -7.80
CA THR A 42 -24.70 -2.10 -8.31
C THR A 42 -24.94 -3.49 -8.98
N HIS A 43 -26.15 -4.05 -8.91
CA HIS A 43 -26.43 -5.41 -9.35
C HIS A 43 -26.68 -5.59 -10.86
N GLN A 44 -26.66 -4.53 -11.68
CA GLN A 44 -26.88 -4.64 -13.13
C GLN A 44 -25.64 -4.49 -14.01
N LEU A 45 -24.48 -4.18 -13.43
CA LEU A 45 -23.22 -4.24 -14.16
C LEU A 45 -22.60 -5.61 -13.90
N GLY A 46 -22.47 -6.44 -14.93
CA GLY A 46 -21.78 -7.73 -14.86
C GLY A 46 -20.44 -7.60 -14.14
N SER A 47 -19.98 -8.66 -13.46
CA SER A 47 -18.70 -8.64 -12.71
C SER A 47 -17.61 -7.98 -13.54
N PRO A 48 -16.87 -6.98 -12.99
CA PRO A 48 -15.88 -6.26 -13.76
C PRO A 48 -14.83 -7.20 -14.33
N VAL A 49 -14.54 -7.04 -15.62
CA VAL A 49 -13.51 -7.82 -16.30
C VAL A 49 -12.15 -7.45 -15.69
N LEU A 50 -11.48 -8.43 -15.11
CA LEU A 50 -10.13 -8.29 -14.59
C LEU A 50 -9.10 -8.40 -15.74
N PRO A 51 -7.91 -7.78 -15.58
CA PRO A 51 -6.82 -8.02 -16.50
C PRO A 51 -6.43 -9.51 -16.60
N PRO A 52 -5.69 -9.92 -17.63
CA PRO A 52 -5.28 -11.31 -17.84
C PRO A 52 -4.61 -11.91 -16.60
N HIS A 53 -5.09 -13.06 -16.14
CA HIS A 53 -4.55 -13.81 -15.01
C HIS A 53 -4.89 -15.29 -15.11
N ALA A 54 -4.09 -16.12 -14.46
CA ALA A 54 -4.31 -17.56 -14.34
C ALA A 54 -3.85 -18.05 -12.96
N PRO A 55 -4.31 -19.22 -12.51
CA PRO A 55 -3.85 -19.87 -11.29
C PRO A 55 -2.32 -19.97 -11.24
N GLY A 56 -1.73 -19.64 -10.09
CA GLY A 56 -0.28 -19.70 -9.87
C GLY A 56 0.50 -18.48 -10.34
N MET A 57 -0.08 -17.59 -11.17
CA MET A 57 0.60 -16.39 -11.62
C MET A 57 1.00 -15.46 -10.46
N ARG A 58 2.17 -14.84 -10.59
CA ARG A 58 2.71 -13.82 -9.70
C ARG A 58 2.42 -12.46 -10.28
N ILE A 59 1.49 -11.73 -9.68
CA ILE A 59 1.01 -10.45 -10.21
C ILE A 59 1.33 -9.32 -9.25
N GLY A 60 2.07 -8.31 -9.75
CA GLY A 60 2.31 -7.07 -9.04
C GLY A 60 1.10 -6.14 -9.14
N LEU A 61 0.66 -5.58 -8.02
CA LEU A 61 -0.37 -4.54 -7.96
C LEU A 61 0.32 -3.20 -7.72
N PHE A 62 0.17 -2.26 -8.64
CA PHE A 62 0.78 -0.94 -8.55
C PHE A 62 -0.26 0.16 -8.69
N GLY A 63 -0.64 0.75 -7.54
CA GLY A 63 -1.66 1.80 -7.48
C GLY A 63 -1.09 3.21 -7.61
N GLY A 64 -1.81 4.08 -8.30
CA GLY A 64 -1.43 5.48 -8.44
C GLY A 64 -2.49 6.35 -9.10
N THR A 65 -2.36 7.67 -8.95
CA THR A 65 -3.20 8.63 -9.68
C THR A 65 -2.81 8.72 -11.15
N PHE A 66 -1.54 8.49 -11.46
CA PHE A 66 -0.96 8.61 -12.81
C PHE A 66 -1.32 9.95 -13.48
N ASP A 67 -1.08 11.05 -12.77
CA ASP A 67 -1.40 12.40 -13.22
C ASP A 67 -0.21 13.37 -13.08
N PRO A 68 0.65 13.45 -14.12
CA PRO A 68 0.75 12.54 -15.25
C PRO A 68 1.49 11.24 -14.88
N PRO A 69 1.29 10.16 -15.65
CA PRO A 69 2.19 9.02 -15.62
C PRO A 69 3.58 9.44 -16.13
N HIS A 70 4.65 8.81 -15.62
CA HIS A 70 6.02 9.14 -15.99
C HIS A 70 6.93 7.91 -15.95
N ALA A 71 8.11 7.99 -16.60
CA ALA A 71 9.03 6.87 -16.75
C ALA A 71 9.42 6.16 -15.44
N ALA A 72 9.43 6.87 -14.30
CA ALA A 72 9.72 6.24 -13.02
C ALA A 72 8.61 5.26 -12.55
N HIS A 73 7.35 5.43 -12.97
CA HIS A 73 6.29 4.43 -12.71
C HIS A 73 6.60 3.14 -13.46
N ARG A 74 6.90 3.25 -14.77
CA ARG A 74 7.27 2.11 -15.61
C ARG A 74 8.55 1.44 -15.11
N GLY A 75 9.59 2.23 -14.85
CA GLY A 75 10.87 1.73 -14.35
C GLY A 75 10.74 0.97 -13.04
N ALA A 76 9.92 1.45 -12.08
CA ALA A 76 9.66 0.76 -10.83
C ALA A 76 9.01 -0.61 -11.04
N CYS A 77 8.04 -0.69 -11.95
CA CYS A 77 7.37 -1.94 -12.28
C CYS A 77 8.30 -2.92 -12.99
N LEU A 78 9.08 -2.48 -13.97
CA LEU A 78 10.04 -3.32 -14.68
C LEU A 78 11.13 -3.85 -13.73
N LEU A 79 11.62 -3.02 -12.81
CA LEU A 79 12.56 -3.45 -11.78
C LEU A 79 11.94 -4.52 -10.87
N ALA A 80 10.72 -4.29 -10.38
CA ALA A 80 10.01 -5.26 -9.54
C ALA A 80 9.77 -6.58 -10.30
N MET A 81 9.30 -6.53 -11.55
CA MET A 81 9.11 -7.71 -12.40
C MET A 81 10.39 -8.52 -12.52
N LYS A 82 11.51 -7.86 -12.84
CA LYS A 82 12.82 -8.52 -13.01
C LYS A 82 13.34 -9.14 -11.72
N ARG A 83 13.27 -8.41 -10.59
CA ARG A 83 13.86 -8.83 -9.30
C ARG A 83 13.03 -9.89 -8.60
N ILE A 84 11.71 -9.75 -8.63
CA ILE A 84 10.77 -10.64 -7.94
C ILE A 84 10.40 -11.84 -8.83
N GLY A 85 10.48 -11.68 -10.15
CA GLY A 85 10.03 -12.69 -11.10
C GLY A 85 8.50 -12.65 -11.24
N LEU A 86 7.91 -11.45 -11.34
CA LEU A 86 6.49 -11.30 -11.59
C LEU A 86 6.17 -11.61 -13.05
N ASP A 87 5.07 -12.30 -13.28
CA ASP A 87 4.57 -12.62 -14.63
C ASP A 87 3.93 -11.40 -15.28
N ARG A 88 3.17 -10.62 -14.49
CA ARG A 88 2.49 -9.40 -14.91
C ARG A 88 2.49 -8.35 -13.80
N VAL A 89 2.20 -7.09 -14.19
CA VAL A 89 1.90 -6.00 -13.25
C VAL A 89 0.60 -5.32 -13.68
N TRP A 90 -0.31 -5.14 -12.73
CA TRP A 90 -1.52 -4.35 -12.96
C TRP A 90 -1.35 -2.94 -12.41
N TRP A 91 -1.45 -1.97 -13.30
CA TRP A 91 -1.53 -0.57 -12.93
C TRP A 91 -2.97 -0.22 -12.59
N LEU A 92 -3.22 0.03 -11.31
CA LEU A 92 -4.52 0.41 -10.79
C LEU A 92 -4.61 1.94 -10.80
N VAL A 93 -5.25 2.50 -11.84
CA VAL A 93 -5.45 3.95 -11.95
C VAL A 93 -6.58 4.35 -11.03
N THR A 94 -6.24 4.97 -9.88
CA THR A 94 -7.24 5.33 -8.86
C THR A 94 -8.11 6.51 -9.32
N PRO A 95 -9.43 6.52 -9.03
CA PRO A 95 -10.29 7.68 -9.24
C PRO A 95 -9.78 8.91 -8.51
N GLY A 96 -9.23 8.73 -7.31
CA GLY A 96 -8.62 9.77 -6.49
C GLY A 96 -7.96 9.18 -5.26
N ASN A 97 -6.95 9.87 -4.71
CA ASN A 97 -6.30 9.44 -3.48
C ASN A 97 -6.93 10.21 -2.30
N PRO A 98 -7.60 9.54 -1.34
CA PRO A 98 -8.24 10.20 -0.20
C PRO A 98 -7.31 11.04 0.68
N LEU A 99 -6.00 10.80 0.60
CA LEU A 99 -4.96 11.52 1.35
C LEU A 99 -4.40 12.73 0.61
N LYS A 100 -4.83 12.97 -0.63
CA LYS A 100 -4.34 14.07 -1.47
C LYS A 100 -5.51 14.94 -1.93
N ASP A 101 -5.21 16.21 -2.20
CA ASP A 101 -6.15 17.06 -2.90
C ASP A 101 -6.37 16.49 -4.31
N THR A 102 -7.64 16.22 -4.61
CA THR A 102 -8.05 15.66 -5.91
C THR A 102 -8.62 16.73 -6.84
N ARG A 103 -8.73 17.98 -6.36
CA ARG A 103 -9.11 19.13 -7.21
C ARG A 103 -8.03 19.33 -8.26
N GLY A 104 -8.43 19.45 -9.50
CA GLY A 104 -7.51 19.62 -10.63
C GLY A 104 -6.87 18.31 -11.15
N LEU A 105 -7.29 17.12 -10.66
CA LEU A 105 -6.92 15.87 -11.32
C LEU A 105 -7.56 15.80 -12.70
N ALA A 106 -6.77 15.38 -13.70
CA ALA A 106 -7.30 15.07 -15.02
C ALA A 106 -8.37 13.96 -14.93
N PRO A 107 -9.37 13.94 -15.84
CA PRO A 107 -10.39 12.90 -15.89
C PRO A 107 -9.77 11.49 -15.87
N LEU A 108 -10.41 10.55 -15.16
CA LEU A 108 -9.89 9.17 -15.01
C LEU A 108 -9.61 8.52 -16.35
N ALA A 109 -10.51 8.66 -17.34
CA ALA A 109 -10.34 8.11 -18.68
C ALA A 109 -9.05 8.62 -19.35
N SER A 110 -8.78 9.92 -19.27
CA SER A 110 -7.56 10.53 -19.85
C SER A 110 -6.30 10.00 -19.17
N ARG A 111 -6.33 9.82 -17.85
CA ARG A 111 -5.19 9.26 -17.09
C ARG A 111 -4.95 7.78 -17.43
N VAL A 112 -6.00 7.01 -17.65
CA VAL A 112 -5.91 5.62 -18.13
C VAL A 112 -5.30 5.55 -19.51
N VAL A 113 -5.72 6.41 -20.45
CA VAL A 113 -5.14 6.47 -21.81
C VAL A 113 -3.65 6.83 -21.74
N ALA A 114 -3.29 7.87 -20.99
CA ALA A 114 -1.90 8.28 -20.82
C ALA A 114 -1.04 7.18 -20.14
N ALA A 115 -1.60 6.49 -19.16
CA ALA A 115 -0.93 5.38 -18.48
C ALA A 115 -0.69 4.21 -19.44
N ARG A 116 -1.65 3.86 -20.30
CA ARG A 116 -1.52 2.82 -21.33
C ARG A 116 -0.44 3.18 -22.34
N ALA A 117 -0.42 4.42 -22.80
CA ALA A 117 0.61 4.89 -23.74
C ALA A 117 2.02 4.79 -23.14
N LEU A 118 2.18 4.96 -21.83
CA LEU A 118 3.48 4.87 -21.18
C LEU A 118 3.88 3.43 -20.81
N ALA A 119 2.93 2.54 -20.57
CA ALA A 119 3.20 1.18 -20.09
C ALA A 119 4.12 0.40 -21.04
N GLU A 120 3.86 0.41 -22.35
CA GLU A 120 4.69 -0.13 -23.47
C GLU A 120 5.21 -1.58 -23.30
N ASP A 121 4.97 -2.23 -22.17
CA ASP A 121 5.33 -3.65 -21.94
C ASP A 121 4.04 -4.48 -21.94
N PRO A 122 3.94 -5.55 -22.74
CA PRO A 122 2.72 -6.38 -22.83
C PRO A 122 2.35 -7.10 -21.55
N ARG A 123 3.22 -7.08 -20.52
CA ARG A 123 2.97 -7.63 -19.20
C ARG A 123 2.49 -6.57 -18.20
N ILE A 124 2.35 -5.32 -18.62
CA ILE A 124 1.79 -4.25 -17.78
C ILE A 124 0.37 -3.98 -18.24
N ASP A 125 -0.61 -4.34 -17.43
CA ASP A 125 -2.03 -4.13 -17.69
C ASP A 125 -2.52 -2.89 -16.95
N VAL A 126 -3.02 -1.90 -17.67
CA VAL A 126 -3.58 -0.68 -17.10
C VAL A 126 -5.09 -0.79 -16.97
N THR A 127 -5.61 -0.61 -15.76
CA THR A 127 -7.03 -0.76 -15.45
C THR A 127 -7.55 0.36 -14.54
N ASP A 128 -8.80 0.69 -14.71
CA ASP A 128 -9.63 1.56 -13.86
C ASP A 128 -10.49 0.75 -12.87
N LEU A 129 -10.03 -0.45 -12.50
CA LEU A 129 -10.77 -1.41 -11.69
C LEU A 129 -11.38 -0.79 -10.43
N GLU A 130 -10.64 0.06 -9.72
CA GLU A 130 -11.12 0.70 -8.49
C GLU A 130 -12.43 1.48 -8.71
N ALA A 131 -12.54 2.19 -9.83
CA ALA A 131 -13.78 2.89 -10.21
C ALA A 131 -14.92 1.89 -10.48
N ARG A 132 -14.63 0.80 -11.19
CA ARG A 132 -15.65 -0.20 -11.58
C ARG A 132 -16.19 -0.99 -10.39
N ILE A 133 -15.36 -1.24 -9.36
CA ILE A 133 -15.79 -1.94 -8.15
C ILE A 133 -16.19 -0.98 -7.02
N GLY A 134 -16.20 0.34 -7.27
CA GLY A 134 -16.62 1.36 -6.32
C GLY A 134 -15.71 1.49 -5.09
N THR A 135 -14.43 1.08 -5.20
CA THR A 135 -13.49 1.19 -4.08
C THR A 135 -12.72 2.49 -4.10
N ARG A 136 -12.45 3.03 -2.91
CA ARG A 136 -11.67 4.26 -2.70
C ARG A 136 -10.36 4.04 -1.97
N TYR A 137 -10.21 2.91 -1.30
CA TYR A 137 -9.09 2.61 -0.44
C TYR A 137 -8.38 1.33 -0.89
N THR A 138 -7.07 1.35 -0.88
CA THR A 138 -6.22 0.21 -1.26
C THR A 138 -6.60 -1.08 -0.55
N TYR A 139 -6.95 -1.00 0.75
CA TYR A 139 -7.41 -2.18 1.49
C TYR A 139 -8.62 -2.86 0.83
N GLN A 140 -9.61 -2.09 0.40
CA GLN A 140 -10.82 -2.62 -0.25
C GLN A 140 -10.47 -3.31 -1.58
N THR A 141 -9.64 -2.65 -2.39
CA THR A 141 -9.18 -3.17 -3.70
C THR A 141 -8.40 -4.46 -3.54
N VAL A 142 -7.40 -4.48 -2.63
CA VAL A 142 -6.59 -5.68 -2.38
C VAL A 142 -7.45 -6.81 -1.81
N SER A 143 -8.34 -6.51 -0.85
CA SER A 143 -9.26 -7.50 -0.29
C SER A 143 -10.20 -8.11 -1.34
N TYR A 144 -10.70 -7.28 -2.26
CA TYR A 144 -11.52 -7.75 -3.39
C TYR A 144 -10.73 -8.71 -4.27
N LEU A 145 -9.52 -8.33 -4.69
CA LEU A 145 -8.69 -9.11 -5.59
C LEU A 145 -8.26 -10.46 -5.00
N VAL A 146 -7.82 -10.47 -3.74
CA VAL A 146 -7.40 -11.70 -3.05
C VAL A 146 -8.56 -12.69 -2.94
N ARG A 147 -9.79 -12.21 -2.65
CA ARG A 147 -10.99 -13.07 -2.62
C ARG A 147 -11.43 -13.53 -4.00
N ARG A 148 -11.30 -12.67 -5.01
CA ARG A 148 -11.77 -12.95 -6.39
C ARG A 148 -10.84 -13.89 -7.14
N CYS A 149 -9.52 -13.84 -6.81
CA CYS A 149 -8.47 -14.60 -7.46
C CYS A 149 -7.58 -15.33 -6.42
N PRO A 150 -8.13 -16.29 -5.66
CA PRO A 150 -7.43 -16.90 -4.51
C PRO A 150 -6.19 -17.72 -4.92
N GLN A 151 -6.08 -18.09 -6.17
CA GLN A 151 -4.93 -18.85 -6.70
C GLN A 151 -3.85 -17.97 -7.33
N VAL A 152 -4.05 -16.63 -7.38
CA VAL A 152 -3.05 -15.67 -7.85
C VAL A 152 -2.20 -15.19 -6.67
N ARG A 153 -0.89 -15.10 -6.90
CA ARG A 153 0.07 -14.60 -5.90
C ARG A 153 0.27 -13.10 -6.12
N PHE A 154 -0.51 -12.31 -5.42
CA PHE A 154 -0.41 -10.87 -5.51
C PHE A 154 0.75 -10.32 -4.67
N VAL A 155 1.44 -9.30 -5.20
CA VAL A 155 2.45 -8.50 -4.50
C VAL A 155 2.08 -7.03 -4.66
N TRP A 156 1.92 -6.30 -3.55
CA TRP A 156 1.70 -4.85 -3.60
C TRP A 156 3.03 -4.14 -3.85
N ILE A 157 3.11 -3.35 -4.93
CA ILE A 157 4.29 -2.58 -5.29
C ILE A 157 4.06 -1.12 -4.93
N MET A 158 5.02 -0.49 -4.25
CA MET A 158 4.96 0.94 -3.94
C MET A 158 6.34 1.59 -4.02
N GLY A 159 6.38 2.90 -4.24
CA GLY A 159 7.61 3.68 -4.09
C GLY A 159 7.98 3.89 -2.61
N ALA A 160 9.24 4.14 -2.33
CA ALA A 160 9.73 4.41 -0.99
C ALA A 160 9.09 5.67 -0.35
N ASP A 161 8.68 6.64 -1.16
CA ASP A 161 7.89 7.80 -0.74
C ASP A 161 6.52 7.41 -0.15
N ASN A 162 5.88 6.39 -0.73
CA ASN A 162 4.63 5.85 -0.21
C ASN A 162 4.83 5.07 1.09
N LEU A 163 5.94 4.33 1.26
CA LEU A 163 6.24 3.66 2.53
C LEU A 163 6.30 4.65 3.70
N ARG A 164 6.86 5.85 3.49
CA ARG A 164 6.91 6.91 4.52
C ARG A 164 5.53 7.30 5.02
N SER A 165 4.53 7.34 4.14
CA SER A 165 3.15 7.72 4.44
C SER A 165 2.21 6.53 4.61
N PHE A 166 2.69 5.30 4.45
CA PHE A 166 1.87 4.09 4.43
C PHE A 166 1.07 3.89 5.74
N HIS A 167 1.63 4.27 6.88
CA HIS A 167 0.95 4.24 8.18
C HIS A 167 -0.32 5.11 8.24
N ARG A 168 -0.50 6.04 7.30
CA ARG A 168 -1.69 6.90 7.18
C ARG A 168 -2.77 6.30 6.27
N TRP A 169 -2.47 5.20 5.56
CA TRP A 169 -3.45 4.56 4.70
C TRP A 169 -4.47 3.82 5.54
N GLN A 170 -5.74 3.88 5.11
CA GLN A 170 -6.81 3.16 5.80
C GLN A 170 -6.46 1.67 5.90
N ARG A 171 -6.50 1.14 7.13
CA ARG A 171 -6.23 -0.27 7.42
C ARG A 171 -4.87 -0.77 6.88
N TRP A 172 -3.84 0.05 6.92
CA TRP A 172 -2.54 -0.25 6.34
C TRP A 172 -1.90 -1.54 6.86
N ARG A 173 -2.11 -1.86 8.15
CA ARG A 173 -1.63 -3.13 8.72
C ARG A 173 -2.34 -4.33 8.11
N ASP A 174 -3.62 -4.20 7.79
CA ASP A 174 -4.37 -5.26 7.14
C ASP A 174 -3.97 -5.43 5.68
N ILE A 175 -3.63 -4.35 4.96
CA ILE A 175 -3.01 -4.46 3.62
C ILE A 175 -1.74 -5.31 3.72
N ALA A 176 -0.86 -5.02 4.70
CA ALA A 176 0.38 -5.78 4.90
C ALA A 176 0.14 -7.25 5.30
N ARG A 177 -1.01 -7.58 5.88
CA ARG A 177 -1.42 -8.97 6.20
C ARG A 177 -2.09 -9.70 5.05
N LEU A 178 -2.59 -8.98 4.04
CA LEU A 178 -3.26 -9.56 2.89
C LEU A 178 -2.29 -10.02 1.80
N VAL A 179 -1.26 -9.22 1.52
CA VAL A 179 -0.31 -9.48 0.44
C VAL A 179 1.10 -9.05 0.83
N PRO A 180 2.14 -9.71 0.33
CA PRO A 180 3.52 -9.23 0.44
C PRO A 180 3.70 -7.87 -0.24
N ILE A 181 4.67 -7.08 0.23
CA ILE A 181 4.92 -5.73 -0.25
C ILE A 181 6.33 -5.60 -0.84
N ALA A 182 6.42 -5.05 -2.04
CA ALA A 182 7.68 -4.65 -2.66
C ALA A 182 7.80 -3.12 -2.65
N VAL A 183 8.80 -2.60 -1.97
CA VAL A 183 9.11 -1.17 -1.93
C VAL A 183 10.24 -0.92 -2.91
N VAL A 184 10.00 -0.06 -3.90
CA VAL A 184 11.02 0.30 -4.90
C VAL A 184 11.63 1.64 -4.52
N ASP A 185 12.96 1.65 -4.39
CA ASP A 185 13.72 2.86 -4.16
C ASP A 185 13.67 3.78 -5.38
N ARG A 186 13.55 5.08 -5.11
CA ARG A 186 13.75 6.15 -6.09
C ARG A 186 14.73 7.15 -5.53
N LEU A 187 15.55 7.79 -6.38
CA LEU A 187 16.48 8.84 -5.93
C LEU A 187 15.75 9.93 -5.14
N GLY A 188 16.32 10.32 -4.01
CA GLY A 188 15.82 11.40 -3.17
C GLY A 188 15.69 11.00 -1.69
N PRO A 189 14.86 11.67 -0.90
CA PRO A 189 14.73 11.46 0.55
C PRO A 189 14.15 10.09 0.95
N SER A 190 14.13 9.13 0.04
CA SER A 190 13.67 7.76 0.24
C SER A 190 14.61 6.91 1.10
N LEU A 191 15.88 7.32 1.28
CA LEU A 191 16.88 6.61 2.10
C LEU A 191 16.40 6.32 3.52
N TYR A 192 15.56 7.19 4.09
CA TYR A 192 14.99 7.02 5.43
C TYR A 192 13.59 6.42 5.44
N ALA A 193 13.07 5.95 4.29
CA ALA A 193 11.70 5.44 4.24
C ALA A 193 11.50 4.21 5.14
N SER A 194 12.50 3.33 5.24
CA SER A 194 12.46 2.15 6.12
C SER A 194 12.56 2.52 7.61
N ALA A 195 13.08 3.69 7.96
CA ALA A 195 13.12 4.21 9.32
C ALA A 195 11.80 4.90 9.73
N GLY A 196 10.86 5.11 8.81
CA GLY A 196 9.55 5.67 9.10
C GLY A 196 8.63 4.71 9.87
N VAL A 197 7.50 5.25 10.38
CA VAL A 197 6.56 4.52 11.24
C VAL A 197 6.17 3.13 10.68
N ALA A 198 5.81 3.04 9.40
CA ALA A 198 5.44 1.78 8.80
C ALA A 198 6.62 0.80 8.66
N GLY A 199 7.80 1.30 8.26
CA GLY A 199 9.00 0.50 8.13
C GLY A 199 9.46 -0.09 9.46
N GLN A 200 9.42 0.70 10.54
CA GLN A 200 9.74 0.25 11.90
C GLN A 200 8.71 -0.77 12.41
N ALA A 201 7.42 -0.48 12.26
CA ALA A 201 6.37 -1.38 12.70
C ALA A 201 6.36 -2.74 11.96
N LEU A 202 6.88 -2.79 10.74
CA LEU A 202 7.00 -4.01 9.92
C LEU A 202 8.44 -4.52 9.84
N ALA A 203 9.37 -4.02 10.66
CA ALA A 203 10.79 -4.40 10.60
C ALA A 203 11.00 -5.91 10.72
N TYR A 204 10.20 -6.59 11.58
CA TYR A 204 10.25 -8.03 11.79
C TYR A 204 9.88 -8.86 10.54
N ALA A 205 9.16 -8.25 9.60
CA ALA A 205 8.69 -8.91 8.37
C ALA A 205 9.54 -8.53 7.14
N ARG A 206 10.63 -7.78 7.34
CA ARG A 206 11.51 -7.36 6.26
C ARG A 206 12.43 -8.51 5.83
N LEU A 207 12.45 -8.77 4.53
CA LEU A 207 13.34 -9.75 3.92
C LEU A 207 14.56 -9.02 3.29
N PRO A 208 15.73 -9.69 3.19
CA PRO A 208 16.86 -9.16 2.43
C PRO A 208 16.54 -9.13 0.93
N GLU A 209 17.11 -8.19 0.19
CA GLU A 209 16.86 -8.03 -1.25
C GLU A 209 17.20 -9.29 -2.05
N THR A 210 18.17 -10.07 -1.59
CA THR A 210 18.54 -11.36 -2.18
C THR A 210 17.41 -12.40 -2.18
N ALA A 211 16.43 -12.25 -1.28
CA ALA A 211 15.25 -13.10 -1.21
C ALA A 211 14.08 -12.62 -2.11
N ALA A 212 14.30 -11.63 -3.00
CA ALA A 212 13.24 -11.02 -3.80
C ALA A 212 12.39 -12.04 -4.57
N ARG A 213 13.01 -13.04 -5.18
CA ARG A 213 12.30 -14.07 -5.96
C ARG A 213 11.35 -14.93 -5.14
N THR A 214 11.54 -15.02 -3.84
CA THR A 214 10.67 -15.81 -2.95
C THR A 214 9.53 -15.00 -2.37
N LEU A 215 9.50 -13.67 -2.61
CA LEU A 215 8.49 -12.79 -2.02
C LEU A 215 7.04 -13.20 -2.33
N PRO A 216 6.67 -13.58 -3.57
CA PRO A 216 5.29 -13.95 -3.90
C PRO A 216 4.78 -15.21 -3.16
N GLU A 217 5.69 -16.07 -2.68
CA GLU A 217 5.37 -17.28 -1.91
C GLU A 217 5.37 -17.06 -0.40
N ARG A 218 5.80 -15.89 0.07
CA ARG A 218 5.86 -15.62 1.51
C ARG A 218 4.47 -15.36 2.07
N LYS A 219 4.20 -15.96 3.22
CA LYS A 219 3.00 -15.64 3.99
C LYS A 219 3.09 -14.19 4.49
N PRO A 220 2.10 -13.33 4.20
CA PRO A 220 2.07 -11.97 4.75
C PRO A 220 1.92 -11.97 6.29
N PRO A 221 2.46 -10.96 7.00
CA PRO A 221 3.20 -9.84 6.43
C PRO A 221 4.63 -10.23 6.03
N ALA A 222 5.04 -9.81 4.84
CA ALA A 222 6.39 -9.92 4.33
C ALA A 222 6.67 -8.74 3.40
N TRP A 223 7.84 -8.16 3.46
CA TRP A 223 8.16 -7.06 2.56
C TRP A 223 9.65 -6.98 2.25
N ILE A 224 9.95 -6.33 1.12
CA ILE A 224 11.31 -6.18 0.60
C ILE A 224 11.54 -4.76 0.12
N TYR A 225 12.79 -4.32 0.22
CA TYR A 225 13.23 -3.04 -0.32
C TYR A 225 14.14 -3.30 -1.52
N LEU A 226 13.73 -2.84 -2.70
CA LEU A 226 14.45 -3.03 -3.96
C LEU A 226 15.20 -1.75 -4.32
N HIS A 227 16.52 -1.84 -4.42
CA HIS A 227 17.38 -0.74 -4.84
C HIS A 227 17.60 -0.77 -6.36
N GLY A 228 17.98 0.39 -6.93
CA GLY A 228 18.48 0.47 -8.29
C GLY A 228 17.67 1.31 -9.27
N LEU A 229 16.49 1.84 -8.91
CA LEU A 229 15.79 2.81 -9.75
C LEU A 229 16.32 4.21 -9.48
N LYS A 230 17.23 4.70 -10.34
CA LYS A 230 17.76 6.06 -10.24
C LYS A 230 16.90 7.01 -11.10
N SER A 231 15.74 7.46 -10.58
CA SER A 231 14.89 8.44 -11.30
C SER A 231 14.35 9.50 -10.33
N PRO A 232 14.62 10.79 -10.56
CA PRO A 232 14.11 11.91 -9.75
C PRO A 232 12.65 12.26 -10.10
N LEU A 233 12.04 11.63 -11.11
CA LEU A 233 10.72 11.99 -11.59
C LEU A 233 9.62 11.68 -10.56
N SER A 234 8.73 12.64 -10.35
CA SER A 234 7.48 12.47 -9.60
C SER A 234 6.34 13.25 -10.27
N SER A 235 5.12 12.72 -10.18
CA SER A 235 3.94 13.42 -10.73
C SER A 235 3.76 14.81 -10.11
N THR A 236 4.09 14.98 -8.84
CA THR A 236 4.02 16.29 -8.15
C THR A 236 4.99 17.30 -8.75
N ALA A 237 6.25 16.91 -8.98
CA ALA A 237 7.24 17.79 -9.61
C ALA A 237 6.87 18.14 -11.06
N LEU A 238 6.34 17.18 -11.81
CA LEU A 238 5.90 17.40 -13.19
C LEU A 238 4.70 18.34 -13.27
N ARG A 239 3.72 18.23 -12.35
CA ARG A 239 2.60 19.19 -12.31
C ARG A 239 3.06 20.59 -11.94
N ALA A 240 3.96 20.73 -10.95
CA ALA A 240 4.52 22.02 -10.58
C ALA A 240 5.27 22.68 -11.76
N ALA A 241 6.04 21.91 -12.52
CA ALA A 241 6.73 22.41 -13.71
C ALA A 241 5.76 22.88 -14.81
N ARG A 242 4.65 22.15 -15.04
CA ARG A 242 3.60 22.57 -16.00
C ARG A 242 2.93 23.88 -15.59
N ALA A 243 2.54 24.00 -14.33
CA ALA A 243 1.89 25.22 -13.82
C ALA A 243 2.77 26.48 -13.96
N LEU A 244 4.09 26.31 -14.02
CA LEU A 244 5.03 27.43 -14.26
C LEU A 244 5.16 27.81 -15.75
N HIS A 245 4.77 26.93 -16.69
CA HIS A 245 4.81 27.19 -18.12
C HIS A 245 3.48 27.72 -18.67
N ASP A 246 2.39 27.52 -17.93
CA ASP A 246 1.03 27.95 -18.32
C ASP A 246 0.68 29.36 -17.78
N ASN A 247 1.59 30.02 -17.07
CA ASN A 247 1.55 31.40 -16.60
C ASN A 247 2.51 32.30 -17.37
#